data_ea8af488187ec7968bad2c1ce4bdef16
#
_entry.id   ea8af488187ec7968bad2c1ce4bdef16
#
_cell.length_a   1.000
_cell.length_b   1.000
_cell.length_c   1.000
_cell.angle_alpha   90.00
_cell.angle_beta   90.00
_cell.angle_gamma   90.00
#
_symmetry.space_group_name_H-M   'P 1'
#
loop_
_entity.id
_entity.type
_entity.pdbx_description
1 polymer ?
#
loop_
_entity_poly.entity_id
_entity_poly.type
_entity_poly.pdbx_seq_one_letter_code
_entity_poly.pdbx_strand_id
1 'polypeptide(L)'
;LRACGLHVRGGMVMRKILTFLGTSNYKETTVHIGDYTYGNPDGSNSAENTIFPLSLIKYYKEQNPDEPLSIFFLLTKGAKENENWQKSQPVLEKWKEELGISYDTIDAPDDVESSEATLQLVKSMIGVLESGDEVILDVTHCFRDIPLTALVAALYIKEALNVSVQILYGKLDSKKTADGKEINNTYCKDITYVTQLTEWLYAARIFREYGYSKELGKLTDQRNRSIYANENLINKPTRLSSMRLSLQSLTDSLRLGSIKRVRENVRKFLAQVEKESTFSQEIHEYVPELELLMPSIIQRYKMIDTGLPSVTLNEKEIAAERELIKFYLDTQDTGMALRLAREYVINVLLYKEGLADFVFDKDKREEVSRFLDESDSLRKARNHIAHFGFNDLDNLTDVNTIAEHLKKLIDTDIDELYNEIKKNKEALEASSYAVVSSLGLTEGALYTILNHYNPNLLIVVTSKEGEKILPNILEKTQFKGECHVVNVEDPHTGKDEIDRVSNEVTRYLEDTRKVVINLTGGTTLLNYMLLKAGNEARHGKTIKTVIAVDKRTYEEQKRNPYVVGEVVELD
;
A
#
# COMPACT_ATOMS: atom_id res chain seq x y z
N LEU A 1 -0.67 13.24 18.41
CA LEU A 1 0.09 14.43 18.90
C LEU A 1 -0.50 15.01 20.19
N ARG A 2 -1.84 15.04 20.38
CA ARG A 2 -2.45 15.51 21.64
C ARG A 2 -2.16 14.60 22.85
N ALA A 3 -1.85 13.36 22.65
CA ALA A 3 -1.55 12.42 23.73
C ALA A 3 -0.14 12.57 24.33
N CYS A 4 0.77 13.30 23.66
CA CYS A 4 2.14 13.54 24.15
C CYS A 4 2.36 14.91 24.80
N GLY A 5 1.32 15.73 25.01
CA GLY A 5 1.46 17.04 25.66
C GLY A 5 2.21 18.11 24.86
N LEU A 6 2.51 17.86 23.58
CA LEU A 6 3.10 18.85 22.68
C LEU A 6 2.03 19.83 22.23
N HIS A 7 1.93 20.96 22.93
CA HIS A 7 1.14 22.11 22.50
C HIS A 7 1.86 22.77 21.33
N VAL A 8 1.30 22.67 20.12
CA VAL A 8 1.68 23.53 19.01
C VAL A 8 1.14 24.94 19.34
N ARG A 9 1.96 25.78 19.95
CA ARG A 9 1.73 27.24 19.99
C ARG A 9 2.11 27.74 18.60
N GLY A 10 1.27 28.55 17.96
CA GLY A 10 1.62 29.33 16.78
C GLY A 10 2.62 30.41 17.17
N GLY A 11 3.90 30.01 17.30
CA GLY A 11 5.01 30.87 17.62
C GLY A 11 5.56 31.58 16.38
N MET A 12 6.23 32.70 16.58
CA MET A 12 7.03 33.36 15.56
C MET A 12 8.22 32.44 15.23
N VAL A 13 8.50 32.23 13.94
CA VAL A 13 9.66 31.44 13.50
C VAL A 13 10.92 32.07 14.08
N MET A 14 11.67 31.31 14.85
CA MET A 14 12.88 31.77 15.51
C MET A 14 14.09 30.98 15.04
N ARG A 15 15.23 31.68 14.92
CA ARG A 15 16.51 30.99 14.70
C ARG A 15 17.10 30.58 16.04
N LYS A 16 17.38 29.27 16.18
CA LYS A 16 17.90 28.68 17.42
C LYS A 16 19.21 27.96 17.16
N ILE A 17 20.24 28.28 17.93
CA ILE A 17 21.54 27.60 17.91
C ILE A 17 21.57 26.62 19.08
N LEU A 18 21.76 25.34 18.79
CA LEU A 18 22.08 24.32 19.78
C LEU A 18 23.56 24.00 19.63
N THR A 19 24.31 24.16 20.71
CA THR A 19 25.76 23.96 20.68
C THR A 19 26.26 23.26 21.94
N PHE A 20 27.39 22.63 21.84
CA PHE A 20 28.04 21.92 22.94
C PHE A 20 29.30 22.66 23.40
N LEU A 21 29.60 22.55 24.68
CA LEU A 21 30.92 22.87 25.20
C LEU A 21 31.49 21.66 25.94
N GLY A 22 32.74 21.35 25.64
CA GLY A 22 33.49 20.31 26.33
C GLY A 22 34.47 20.87 27.38
N THR A 23 35.20 19.97 28.01
CA THR A 23 36.18 20.26 29.07
C THR A 23 37.62 20.34 28.54
N SER A 24 37.84 20.20 27.23
CA SER A 24 39.16 20.26 26.62
C SER A 24 39.72 21.68 26.61
N ASN A 25 41.06 21.82 26.67
CA ASN A 25 41.69 23.11 26.45
C ASN A 25 41.59 23.48 24.97
N TYR A 26 40.78 24.49 24.66
CA TYR A 26 40.65 25.01 23.31
C TYR A 26 41.86 25.89 22.95
N LYS A 27 42.27 25.73 21.69
CA LYS A 27 43.38 26.54 21.16
C LYS A 27 42.83 27.85 20.62
N GLU A 28 43.59 28.89 20.81
CA GLU A 28 43.35 30.14 20.06
C GLU A 28 43.41 29.88 18.58
N THR A 29 42.45 30.43 17.87
CA THR A 29 42.32 30.21 16.46
C THR A 29 41.71 31.40 15.76
N THR A 30 42.05 31.59 14.50
CA THR A 30 41.30 32.48 13.62
C THR A 30 40.13 31.67 13.05
N VAL A 31 38.89 32.14 13.32
CA VAL A 31 37.68 31.43 12.86
C VAL A 31 37.23 32.01 11.53
N HIS A 32 36.99 31.12 10.55
CA HIS A 32 36.50 31.46 9.21
C HIS A 32 35.10 30.89 9.04
N ILE A 33 34.10 31.77 8.79
CA ILE A 33 32.69 31.38 8.53
C ILE A 33 32.23 32.09 7.25
N GLY A 34 32.08 31.36 6.14
CA GLY A 34 31.86 31.95 4.83
C GLY A 34 32.99 32.90 4.46
N ASP A 35 32.67 34.14 4.12
CA ASP A 35 33.62 35.20 3.78
C ASP A 35 34.09 36.02 5.03
N TYR A 36 33.62 35.64 6.21
CA TYR A 36 33.92 36.36 7.47
C TYR A 36 35.06 35.69 8.22
N THR A 37 35.85 36.52 8.88
CA THR A 37 37.01 36.09 9.67
C THR A 37 36.94 36.72 11.05
N TYR A 38 36.95 35.90 12.08
CA TYR A 38 36.95 36.31 13.49
C TYR A 38 38.26 35.90 14.14
N GLY A 39 38.90 36.81 14.78
CA GLY A 39 40.18 36.62 15.47
C GLY A 39 41.02 37.86 15.42
N ASN A 40 41.98 37.97 16.35
CA ASN A 40 42.91 39.08 16.36
C ASN A 40 44.18 38.71 15.60
N PRO A 41 44.51 39.42 14.51
CA PRO A 41 45.77 39.22 13.79
C PRO A 41 47.01 39.43 14.63
N ASP A 42 46.90 40.18 15.75
CA ASP A 42 48.00 40.50 16.67
C ASP A 42 48.22 39.50 17.82
N GLY A 43 47.39 38.44 17.86
CA GLY A 43 47.54 37.34 18.83
C GLY A 43 47.04 37.64 20.23
N SER A 44 46.16 38.65 20.41
CA SER A 44 45.52 38.90 21.70
C SER A 44 44.39 37.87 21.97
N ASN A 45 44.49 37.23 23.14
CA ASN A 45 43.56 36.20 23.61
C ASN A 45 42.20 36.79 23.93
N SER A 46 41.15 36.43 23.18
CA SER A 46 39.77 36.64 23.63
C SER A 46 39.00 35.32 23.63
N ALA A 47 38.04 35.18 24.55
CA ALA A 47 37.15 34.03 24.58
C ALA A 47 36.42 33.86 23.24
N GLU A 48 36.15 34.96 22.56
CA GLU A 48 35.47 35.02 21.25
C GLU A 48 36.23 34.26 20.16
N ASN A 49 37.57 34.20 20.24
CA ASN A 49 38.44 33.53 19.25
C ASN A 49 38.86 32.13 19.65
N THR A 50 38.54 31.71 20.88
CA THR A 50 38.92 30.42 21.43
C THR A 50 37.75 29.43 21.41
N ILE A 51 36.53 29.99 21.50
CA ILE A 51 35.30 29.22 21.66
C ILE A 51 34.44 29.42 20.41
N PHE A 52 34.47 28.45 19.50
CA PHE A 52 33.82 28.50 18.19
C PHE A 52 32.35 28.93 18.25
N PRO A 53 31.49 28.44 19.19
CA PRO A 53 30.11 28.91 19.34
C PRO A 53 29.95 30.44 19.46
N LEU A 54 30.88 31.11 20.13
CA LEU A 54 30.81 32.56 20.26
C LEU A 54 31.03 33.29 18.92
N SER A 55 32.00 32.82 18.11
CA SER A 55 32.18 33.35 16.76
C SER A 55 30.97 33.07 15.87
N LEU A 56 30.32 31.92 16.05
CA LEU A 56 29.13 31.54 15.30
C LEU A 56 27.93 32.46 15.65
N ILE A 57 27.70 32.76 16.94
CA ILE A 57 26.66 33.68 17.41
C ILE A 57 26.87 35.06 16.80
N LYS A 58 28.10 35.56 16.86
CA LYS A 58 28.48 36.86 16.29
C LYS A 58 28.21 36.92 14.79
N TYR A 59 28.62 35.88 14.05
CA TYR A 59 28.35 35.75 12.62
C TYR A 59 26.85 35.88 12.30
N TYR A 60 25.98 35.10 12.95
CA TYR A 60 24.55 35.15 12.66
C TYR A 60 23.92 36.50 13.02
N LYS A 61 24.34 37.14 14.06
CA LYS A 61 23.85 38.47 14.44
C LYS A 61 24.36 39.59 13.51
N GLU A 62 25.57 39.48 12.99
CA GLU A 62 26.09 40.41 11.98
C GLU A 62 25.37 40.28 10.63
N GLN A 63 24.95 39.04 10.26
CA GLN A 63 24.18 38.82 9.05
C GLN A 63 22.74 39.31 9.18
N ASN A 64 22.14 39.20 10.36
CA ASN A 64 20.72 39.49 10.60
C ASN A 64 20.55 40.21 11.93
N PRO A 65 20.94 41.52 12.01
CA PRO A 65 20.95 42.26 13.26
C PRO A 65 19.60 42.31 13.98
N ASP A 66 18.52 42.44 13.24
CA ASP A 66 17.15 42.60 13.76
C ASP A 66 16.44 41.29 14.07
N GLU A 67 16.96 40.15 13.58
CA GLU A 67 16.33 38.85 13.82
C GLU A 67 16.61 38.35 15.24
N PRO A 68 15.57 37.80 15.94
CA PRO A 68 15.77 37.18 17.23
C PRO A 68 16.61 35.92 17.11
N LEU A 69 17.59 35.75 18.00
CA LEU A 69 18.49 34.62 18.06
C LEU A 69 18.50 34.03 19.46
N SER A 70 18.15 32.76 19.60
CA SER A 70 18.20 32.03 20.86
C SER A 70 19.29 30.97 20.84
N ILE A 71 20.07 30.87 21.87
CA ILE A 71 21.20 29.96 21.96
C ILE A 71 20.99 28.99 23.12
N PHE A 72 21.17 27.70 22.88
CA PHE A 72 21.10 26.68 23.91
C PHE A 72 22.42 25.93 24.00
N PHE A 73 23.08 26.07 25.13
CA PHE A 73 24.32 25.34 25.40
C PHE A 73 24.02 24.01 26.09
N LEU A 74 24.35 22.94 25.41
CA LEU A 74 24.25 21.58 25.96
C LEU A 74 25.51 21.30 26.76
N LEU A 75 25.37 21.22 28.07
CA LEU A 75 26.49 21.13 28.99
C LEU A 75 26.36 19.88 29.86
N THR A 76 27.43 19.07 29.89
CA THR A 76 27.60 18.04 30.91
C THR A 76 27.89 18.68 32.26
N LYS A 77 27.80 17.93 33.35
CA LYS A 77 28.14 18.42 34.68
C LYS A 77 29.57 18.98 34.71
N GLY A 78 30.54 18.25 34.14
CA GLY A 78 31.93 18.70 34.07
C GLY A 78 32.11 19.92 33.20
N ALA A 79 31.35 20.09 32.11
CA ALA A 79 31.40 21.25 31.24
C ALA A 79 30.89 22.53 31.93
N LYS A 80 29.87 22.43 32.79
CA LYS A 80 29.36 23.57 33.58
C LYS A 80 30.39 24.14 34.56
N GLU A 81 31.24 23.29 35.10
CA GLU A 81 32.31 23.68 36.05
C GLU A 81 33.60 24.08 35.35
N ASN A 82 33.69 23.89 34.02
CA ASN A 82 34.90 24.10 33.25
C ASN A 82 35.14 25.58 32.90
N GLU A 83 36.41 25.94 32.74
CA GLU A 83 36.84 27.28 32.34
C GLU A 83 36.20 27.77 31.04
N ASN A 84 35.94 26.91 30.09
CA ASN A 84 35.34 27.26 28.80
C ASN A 84 33.95 27.89 28.99
N TRP A 85 33.14 27.34 29.89
CA TRP A 85 31.85 27.89 30.23
C TRP A 85 32.00 29.20 31.03
N GLN A 86 32.89 29.22 32.02
CA GLN A 86 33.15 30.41 32.83
C GLN A 86 33.64 31.59 31.99
N LYS A 87 34.44 31.35 30.94
CA LYS A 87 34.89 32.38 29.99
C LYS A 87 33.77 32.81 29.02
N SER A 88 32.83 31.94 28.70
CA SER A 88 31.73 32.23 27.79
C SER A 88 30.64 33.12 28.43
N GLN A 89 30.30 32.88 29.70
CA GLN A 89 29.20 33.52 30.38
C GLN A 89 29.29 35.08 30.36
N PRO A 90 30.43 35.73 30.72
CA PRO A 90 30.53 37.17 30.69
C PRO A 90 30.32 37.75 29.27
N VAL A 91 30.76 37.03 28.24
CA VAL A 91 30.57 37.45 26.84
C VAL A 91 29.11 37.37 26.45
N LEU A 92 28.44 36.27 26.81
CA LEU A 92 27.01 36.06 26.53
C LEU A 92 26.13 37.09 27.26
N GLU A 93 26.40 37.41 28.53
CA GLU A 93 25.65 38.43 29.26
C GLU A 93 25.81 39.80 28.60
N LYS A 94 27.02 40.16 28.19
CA LYS A 94 27.28 41.41 27.46
C LYS A 94 26.49 41.43 26.13
N TRP A 95 26.51 40.35 25.36
CA TRP A 95 25.84 40.26 24.06
C TRP A 95 24.31 40.17 24.17
N LYS A 96 23.78 39.74 25.30
CA LYS A 96 22.35 39.82 25.58
C LYS A 96 21.84 41.25 25.55
N GLU A 97 22.64 42.17 26.09
CA GLU A 97 22.33 43.62 26.07
C GLU A 97 22.69 44.29 24.73
N GLU A 98 23.87 43.95 24.17
CA GLU A 98 24.40 44.64 22.98
C GLU A 98 23.80 44.13 21.68
N LEU A 99 23.57 42.80 21.56
CA LEU A 99 23.13 42.15 20.33
C LEU A 99 21.68 41.65 20.41
N GLY A 100 21.02 41.75 21.56
CA GLY A 100 19.64 41.29 21.73
C GLY A 100 19.48 39.78 21.56
N ILE A 101 20.48 39.00 21.99
CA ILE A 101 20.38 37.53 21.99
C ILE A 101 19.69 37.03 23.26
N SER A 102 19.14 35.82 23.21
CA SER A 102 18.79 35.07 24.41
C SER A 102 19.63 33.79 24.49
N TYR A 103 20.01 33.37 25.68
CA TYR A 103 20.69 32.09 25.85
C TYR A 103 20.22 31.36 27.09
N ASP A 104 20.31 30.03 27.05
CA ASP A 104 20.01 29.15 28.18
C ASP A 104 20.91 27.91 28.12
N THR A 105 20.88 27.09 29.17
CA THR A 105 21.63 25.87 29.27
C THR A 105 20.71 24.66 29.31
N ILE A 106 21.11 23.59 28.64
CA ILE A 106 20.45 22.30 28.66
C ILE A 106 21.40 21.30 29.32
N ASP A 107 20.89 20.54 30.29
CA ASP A 107 21.64 19.45 30.90
C ASP A 107 21.85 18.31 29.91
N ALA A 108 23.10 18.07 29.55
CA ALA A 108 23.53 16.94 28.75
C ALA A 108 24.03 15.81 29.67
N PRO A 109 23.77 14.55 29.37
CA PRO A 109 24.36 13.43 30.11
C PRO A 109 25.87 13.44 29.95
N ASP A 110 26.61 12.98 30.99
CA ASP A 110 28.07 12.92 30.95
C ASP A 110 28.59 11.88 29.91
N ASP A 111 27.76 10.89 29.59
CA ASP A 111 27.98 9.91 28.52
C ASP A 111 26.66 9.57 27.82
N VAL A 112 26.72 8.93 26.67
CA VAL A 112 25.58 8.42 25.91
C VAL A 112 25.67 6.90 25.71
N GLU A 113 26.32 6.20 26.64
CA GLU A 113 26.52 4.75 26.57
C GLU A 113 25.19 3.96 26.76
N SER A 114 24.17 4.56 27.38
CA SER A 114 22.86 3.94 27.53
C SER A 114 21.83 4.50 26.54
N SER A 115 20.84 3.69 26.21
CA SER A 115 19.70 4.11 25.39
C SER A 115 18.89 5.21 26.07
N GLU A 116 18.80 5.17 27.40
CA GLU A 116 18.10 6.17 28.21
C GLU A 116 18.80 7.53 28.15
N ALA A 117 20.13 7.57 28.31
CA ALA A 117 20.91 8.79 28.23
C ALA A 117 20.84 9.43 26.83
N THR A 118 20.97 8.60 25.78
CA THR A 118 20.79 9.02 24.39
C THR A 118 19.42 9.64 24.15
N LEU A 119 18.36 8.96 24.57
CA LEU A 119 16.98 9.42 24.40
C LEU A 119 16.70 10.69 25.23
N GLN A 120 17.27 10.81 26.42
CA GLN A 120 17.16 12.01 27.25
C GLN A 120 17.78 13.21 26.56
N LEU A 121 18.97 13.09 25.98
CA LEU A 121 19.62 14.14 25.21
C LEU A 121 18.73 14.62 24.05
N VAL A 122 18.21 13.67 23.27
CA VAL A 122 17.29 13.99 22.16
C VAL A 122 16.03 14.72 22.64
N LYS A 123 15.42 14.25 23.73
CA LYS A 123 14.24 14.89 24.34
C LYS A 123 14.54 16.30 24.82
N SER A 124 15.70 16.53 25.45
CA SER A 124 16.10 17.83 25.93
C SER A 124 16.33 18.82 24.79
N MET A 125 16.92 18.38 23.68
CA MET A 125 17.06 19.17 22.47
C MET A 125 15.71 19.54 21.84
N ILE A 126 14.78 18.56 21.73
CA ILE A 126 13.43 18.80 21.20
C ILE A 126 12.64 19.77 22.11
N GLY A 127 12.82 19.67 23.41
CA GLY A 127 12.04 20.43 24.41
C GLY A 127 12.19 21.93 24.33
N VAL A 128 13.25 22.43 23.72
CA VAL A 128 13.52 23.89 23.55
C VAL A 128 13.14 24.41 22.15
N LEU A 129 12.61 23.56 21.30
CA LEU A 129 12.27 23.88 19.91
C LEU A 129 10.76 23.91 19.69
N GLU A 130 10.35 24.73 18.74
CA GLU A 130 8.95 24.82 18.28
C GLU A 130 8.86 24.52 16.79
N SER A 131 7.65 24.12 16.35
CA SER A 131 7.41 23.84 14.93
C SER A 131 7.65 25.08 14.08
N GLY A 132 8.46 24.93 13.03
CA GLY A 132 8.81 26.02 12.12
C GLY A 132 10.09 26.79 12.49
N ASP A 133 10.75 26.46 13.60
CA ASP A 133 12.04 27.07 13.93
C ASP A 133 13.12 26.76 12.90
N GLU A 134 14.09 27.65 12.74
CA GLU A 134 15.36 27.42 12.05
C GLU A 134 16.41 26.99 13.05
N VAL A 135 16.84 25.74 12.98
CA VAL A 135 17.78 25.15 13.95
C VAL A 135 19.17 25.06 13.35
N ILE A 136 20.13 25.60 14.08
CA ILE A 136 21.56 25.41 13.78
C ILE A 136 22.13 24.55 14.88
N LEU A 137 22.62 23.37 14.49
CA LEU A 137 23.26 22.43 15.39
C LEU A 137 24.78 22.49 15.21
N ASP A 138 25.46 23.05 16.16
CA ASP A 138 26.93 23.09 16.19
C ASP A 138 27.48 21.91 16.97
N VAL A 139 28.25 21.06 16.28
CA VAL A 139 28.85 19.83 16.83
C VAL A 139 30.36 19.96 17.02
N THR A 140 30.90 21.19 17.06
CA THR A 140 32.35 21.44 17.11
C THR A 140 33.02 20.96 18.40
N HIS A 141 32.41 21.24 19.53
CA HIS A 141 32.99 20.98 20.86
C HIS A 141 32.31 19.82 21.58
N CYS A 142 31.81 18.83 20.82
CA CYS A 142 31.22 17.61 21.36
C CYS A 142 32.28 16.59 21.80
N PHE A 143 31.94 15.75 22.78
CA PHE A 143 32.66 14.53 23.05
C PHE A 143 32.50 13.55 21.86
N ARG A 144 33.40 12.56 21.73
CA ARG A 144 33.55 11.72 20.53
C ARG A 144 32.27 10.97 20.11
N ASP A 145 31.41 10.60 21.03
CA ASP A 145 30.15 9.85 20.85
C ASP A 145 28.93 10.78 20.66
N ILE A 146 28.94 11.97 21.25
CA ILE A 146 27.84 12.94 21.17
C ILE A 146 27.56 13.42 19.74
N PRO A 147 28.53 13.65 18.83
CA PRO A 147 28.23 14.01 17.45
C PRO A 147 27.36 13.01 16.71
N LEU A 148 27.51 11.70 16.96
CA LEU A 148 26.67 10.68 16.38
C LEU A 148 25.23 10.77 16.92
N THR A 149 25.10 10.98 18.23
CA THR A 149 23.79 11.18 18.87
C THR A 149 23.15 12.48 18.40
N ALA A 150 23.92 13.56 18.25
CA ALA A 150 23.44 14.83 17.75
C ALA A 150 22.93 14.74 16.30
N LEU A 151 23.61 13.93 15.46
CA LEU A 151 23.14 13.65 14.10
C LEU A 151 21.78 12.93 14.11
N VAL A 152 21.64 11.89 14.94
CA VAL A 152 20.36 11.18 15.09
C VAL A 152 19.29 12.13 15.66
N ALA A 153 19.64 12.97 16.65
CA ALA A 153 18.75 13.99 17.20
C ALA A 153 18.26 14.98 16.13
N ALA A 154 19.16 15.42 15.23
CA ALA A 154 18.80 16.31 14.12
C ALA A 154 17.72 15.69 13.20
N LEU A 155 17.82 14.39 12.91
CA LEU A 155 16.79 13.66 12.15
C LEU A 155 15.45 13.62 12.89
N TYR A 156 15.47 13.29 14.19
CA TYR A 156 14.25 13.29 15.02
C TYR A 156 13.63 14.70 15.13
N ILE A 157 14.44 15.73 15.34
CA ILE A 157 13.99 17.13 15.41
C ILE A 157 13.29 17.52 14.12
N LYS A 158 13.91 17.22 12.99
CA LYS A 158 13.38 17.53 11.67
C LYS A 158 12.00 16.87 11.44
N GLU A 159 11.88 15.59 11.72
CA GLU A 159 10.64 14.84 11.51
C GLU A 159 9.55 15.18 12.54
N ALA A 160 9.92 15.33 13.82
CA ALA A 160 8.95 15.55 14.89
C ALA A 160 8.35 16.96 14.87
N LEU A 161 9.14 17.97 14.52
CA LEU A 161 8.77 19.39 14.61
C LEU A 161 8.58 20.06 13.26
N ASN A 162 8.91 19.39 12.15
CA ASN A 162 8.90 19.97 10.80
C ASN A 162 9.73 21.26 10.73
N VAL A 163 10.94 21.23 11.27
CA VAL A 163 11.90 22.34 11.29
C VAL A 163 13.03 22.11 10.29
N SER A 164 13.68 23.19 9.85
CA SER A 164 14.94 23.10 9.12
C SER A 164 16.10 22.95 10.10
N VAL A 165 17.01 22.00 9.82
CA VAL A 165 18.21 21.79 10.65
C VAL A 165 19.45 21.93 9.79
N GLN A 166 20.32 22.89 10.14
CA GLN A 166 21.66 23.03 9.58
C GLN A 166 22.67 22.48 10.59
N ILE A 167 23.63 21.67 10.15
CA ILE A 167 24.64 21.07 11.03
C ILE A 167 25.99 21.66 10.66
N LEU A 168 26.63 22.30 11.65
CA LEU A 168 27.90 22.98 11.49
C LEU A 168 28.98 22.30 12.31
N TYR A 169 30.20 22.33 11.78
CA TYR A 169 31.40 21.82 12.42
C TYR A 169 32.59 22.74 12.20
N GLY A 170 33.20 23.24 13.26
CA GLY A 170 34.44 24.02 13.22
C GLY A 170 35.66 23.11 13.11
N LYS A 171 36.23 22.98 11.91
CA LYS A 171 37.43 22.18 11.66
C LYS A 171 38.68 22.98 12.00
N LEU A 172 39.41 22.57 13.03
CA LEU A 172 40.72 23.14 13.40
C LEU A 172 41.82 22.65 12.42
N ASP A 173 42.57 23.60 11.86
CA ASP A 173 43.76 23.38 11.06
C ASP A 173 44.95 24.09 11.77
N SER A 174 45.88 23.32 12.29
CA SER A 174 47.07 23.82 13.02
C SER A 174 48.32 23.62 12.17
N LYS A 175 49.04 24.72 11.91
CA LYS A 175 50.32 24.70 11.17
C LYS A 175 51.41 25.30 12.02
N LYS A 176 52.61 24.68 11.98
CA LYS A 176 53.80 25.26 12.57
C LYS A 176 54.57 26.03 11.50
N THR A 177 54.92 27.26 11.79
CA THR A 177 55.80 28.08 10.97
C THR A 177 57.23 27.64 11.11
N ALA A 178 58.13 28.12 10.23
CA ALA A 178 59.55 27.74 10.24
C ALA A 178 60.28 28.15 11.52
N ASP A 179 59.80 29.17 12.21
CA ASP A 179 60.26 29.66 13.52
C ASP A 179 59.60 28.94 14.71
N GLY A 180 58.80 27.91 14.45
CA GLY A 180 58.17 27.06 15.45
C GLY A 180 56.88 27.63 16.07
N LYS A 181 56.40 28.75 15.61
CA LYS A 181 55.12 29.33 16.06
C LYS A 181 53.96 28.54 15.51
N GLU A 182 52.98 28.23 16.34
CA GLU A 182 51.75 27.53 15.92
C GLU A 182 50.72 28.55 15.42
N ILE A 183 50.24 28.37 14.21
CA ILE A 183 49.12 29.16 13.65
C ILE A 183 47.91 28.23 13.54
N ASN A 184 46.81 28.60 14.18
CA ASN A 184 45.60 27.85 14.22
C ASN A 184 44.50 28.59 13.45
N ASN A 185 43.83 27.88 12.54
CA ASN A 185 42.68 28.35 11.84
C ASN A 185 41.52 27.35 12.04
N THR A 186 40.34 27.86 12.33
CA THR A 186 39.12 27.05 12.42
C THR A 186 38.19 27.41 11.27
N TYR A 187 37.91 26.48 10.42
CA TYR A 187 37.02 26.64 9.27
C TYR A 187 35.65 26.06 9.59
N CYS A 188 34.60 26.88 9.54
CA CYS A 188 33.24 26.41 9.64
C CYS A 188 32.89 25.55 8.41
N LYS A 189 32.48 24.34 8.65
CA LYS A 189 32.03 23.38 7.63
C LYS A 189 30.56 23.10 7.84
N ASP A 190 29.77 23.28 6.80
CA ASP A 190 28.40 22.79 6.74
C ASP A 190 28.43 21.31 6.40
N ILE A 191 27.97 20.48 7.32
CA ILE A 191 27.90 19.02 7.18
C ILE A 191 26.44 18.51 7.14
N THR A 192 25.49 19.40 6.89
CA THR A 192 24.04 19.10 6.77
C THR A 192 23.77 18.04 5.69
N TYR A 193 24.65 17.95 4.71
CA TYR A 193 24.60 16.92 3.67
C TYR A 193 24.46 15.50 4.21
N VAL A 194 25.02 15.20 5.39
CA VAL A 194 24.93 13.86 6.01
C VAL A 194 23.49 13.48 6.32
N THR A 195 22.65 14.44 6.76
CA THR A 195 21.21 14.18 6.98
C THR A 195 20.46 13.99 5.67
N GLN A 196 20.85 14.70 4.61
CA GLN A 196 20.24 14.56 3.29
C GLN A 196 20.44 13.16 2.71
N LEU A 197 21.60 12.52 2.95
CA LEU A 197 21.82 11.12 2.55
C LEU A 197 20.77 10.18 3.15
N THR A 198 20.37 10.43 4.39
CA THR A 198 19.34 9.63 5.06
C THR A 198 17.96 9.82 4.41
N GLU A 199 17.63 11.05 4.00
CA GLU A 199 16.38 11.34 3.29
C GLU A 199 16.30 10.60 1.94
N TRP A 200 17.39 10.61 1.17
CA TRP A 200 17.47 9.84 -0.07
C TRP A 200 17.31 8.34 0.18
N LEU A 201 17.95 7.82 1.24
CA LEU A 201 17.84 6.41 1.63
C LEU A 201 16.39 6.03 1.96
N TYR A 202 15.70 6.83 2.78
CA TYR A 202 14.30 6.59 3.14
C TYR A 202 13.38 6.69 1.92
N ALA A 203 13.51 7.74 1.11
CA ALA A 203 12.69 7.94 -0.07
C ALA A 203 12.87 6.80 -1.09
N ALA A 204 14.11 6.38 -1.33
CA ALA A 204 14.42 5.26 -2.22
C ALA A 204 13.90 3.92 -1.67
N ARG A 205 14.01 3.70 -0.35
CA ARG A 205 13.48 2.52 0.32
C ARG A 205 11.96 2.45 0.19
N ILE A 206 11.24 3.54 0.49
CA ILE A 206 9.79 3.61 0.38
C ILE A 206 9.34 3.34 -1.07
N PHE A 207 10.05 3.89 -2.05
CA PHE A 207 9.74 3.61 -3.45
C PHE A 207 10.01 2.16 -3.84
N ARG A 208 11.15 1.60 -3.44
CA ARG A 208 11.52 0.22 -3.73
C ARG A 208 10.56 -0.78 -3.08
N GLU A 209 10.26 -0.59 -1.79
CA GLU A 209 9.48 -1.54 -1.00
C GLU A 209 7.97 -1.40 -1.22
N TYR A 210 7.47 -0.16 -1.30
CA TYR A 210 6.04 0.14 -1.33
C TYR A 210 5.53 0.73 -2.65
N GLY A 211 6.42 1.04 -3.58
CA GLY A 211 6.04 1.68 -4.84
C GLY A 211 5.62 3.15 -4.70
N TYR A 212 5.82 3.80 -3.55
CA TYR A 212 5.45 5.20 -3.32
C TYR A 212 6.60 6.13 -3.66
N SER A 213 6.44 6.93 -4.70
CA SER A 213 7.48 7.80 -5.24
C SER A 213 7.44 9.25 -4.75
N LYS A 214 6.47 9.63 -3.92
CA LYS A 214 6.23 11.03 -3.55
C LYS A 214 7.47 11.72 -2.99
N GLU A 215 8.13 11.11 -2.01
CA GLU A 215 9.30 11.71 -1.36
C GLU A 215 10.52 11.68 -2.28
N LEU A 216 10.74 10.60 -3.03
CA LEU A 216 11.81 10.50 -4.00
C LEU A 216 11.67 11.55 -5.11
N GLY A 217 10.44 11.75 -5.61
CA GLY A 217 10.14 12.79 -6.58
C GLY A 217 10.35 14.20 -6.03
N LYS A 218 10.00 14.46 -4.77
CA LYS A 218 10.24 15.74 -4.09
C LYS A 218 11.73 16.06 -3.96
N LEU A 219 12.53 15.10 -3.50
CA LEU A 219 13.98 15.26 -3.37
C LEU A 219 14.63 15.52 -4.74
N THR A 220 14.22 14.79 -5.76
CA THR A 220 14.70 14.99 -7.14
C THR A 220 14.36 16.39 -7.67
N ASP A 221 13.14 16.88 -7.42
CA ASP A 221 12.72 18.22 -7.80
C ASP A 221 13.52 19.31 -7.05
N GLN A 222 13.74 19.12 -5.75
CA GLN A 222 14.52 20.06 -4.94
C GLN A 222 15.97 20.13 -5.45
N ARG A 223 16.58 18.98 -5.72
CA ARG A 223 17.92 18.92 -6.30
C ARG A 223 17.97 19.60 -7.66
N ASN A 224 17.02 19.30 -8.53
CA ASN A 224 16.94 19.91 -9.86
C ASN A 224 16.82 21.44 -9.77
N ARG A 225 15.96 21.97 -8.87
CA ARG A 225 15.85 23.42 -8.67
C ARG A 225 17.15 24.06 -8.18
N SER A 226 17.87 23.42 -7.23
CA SER A 226 19.14 23.92 -6.74
C SER A 226 20.21 23.97 -7.82
N ILE A 227 20.23 22.97 -8.71
CA ILE A 227 21.13 22.93 -9.87
C ILE A 227 20.83 24.08 -10.84
N TYR A 228 19.54 24.31 -11.14
CA TYR A 228 19.14 25.38 -12.06
C TYR A 228 19.35 26.78 -11.48
N ALA A 229 19.28 26.93 -10.15
CA ALA A 229 19.57 28.18 -9.45
C ALA A 229 21.08 28.50 -9.39
N ASN A 230 21.96 27.52 -9.64
CA ASN A 230 23.39 27.75 -9.67
C ASN A 230 23.82 28.33 -11.04
N GLU A 231 24.07 29.63 -11.07
CA GLU A 231 24.48 30.36 -12.29
C GLU A 231 25.87 29.96 -12.78
N ASN A 232 26.74 29.44 -11.91
CA ASN A 232 28.08 29.02 -12.27
C ASN A 232 28.13 27.66 -12.98
N LEU A 233 27.02 26.91 -13.00
CA LEU A 233 26.94 25.60 -13.62
C LEU A 233 26.63 25.76 -15.14
N ILE A 234 27.59 25.46 -15.97
CA ILE A 234 27.48 25.60 -17.43
C ILE A 234 26.55 24.53 -18.03
N ASN A 235 26.72 23.28 -17.60
CA ASN A 235 25.91 22.15 -18.04
C ASN A 235 24.79 21.88 -17.03
N LYS A 236 23.54 21.86 -17.49
CA LYS A 236 22.37 21.58 -16.63
C LYS A 236 21.68 20.30 -17.12
N PRO A 237 21.15 19.46 -16.20
CA PRO A 237 20.49 18.24 -16.58
C PRO A 237 19.21 18.52 -17.40
N THR A 238 18.99 17.73 -18.44
CA THR A 238 17.82 17.88 -19.32
C THR A 238 16.75 16.83 -19.07
N ARG A 239 17.13 15.68 -18.53
CA ARG A 239 16.26 14.52 -18.30
C ARG A 239 15.85 14.32 -16.84
N LEU A 240 16.65 14.82 -15.90
CA LEU A 240 16.39 14.68 -14.47
C LEU A 240 15.01 15.25 -14.06
N SER A 241 14.57 16.34 -14.73
CA SER A 241 13.24 16.93 -14.50
C SER A 241 12.08 15.98 -14.84
N SER A 242 12.27 15.04 -15.79
CA SER A 242 11.23 14.08 -16.16
C SER A 242 11.07 12.91 -15.18
N MET A 243 12.03 12.73 -14.27
CA MET A 243 12.05 11.61 -13.32
C MET A 243 10.84 11.60 -12.41
N ARG A 244 10.49 12.75 -11.84
CA ARG A 244 9.33 12.85 -10.95
C ARG A 244 8.05 12.33 -11.60
N LEU A 245 7.79 12.75 -12.86
CA LEU A 245 6.58 12.33 -13.59
C LEU A 245 6.61 10.83 -13.90
N SER A 246 7.78 10.29 -14.25
CA SER A 246 7.95 8.86 -14.51
C SER A 246 7.69 8.03 -13.26
N LEU A 247 8.28 8.41 -12.13
CA LEU A 247 8.08 7.76 -10.83
C LEU A 247 6.62 7.85 -10.38
N GLN A 248 5.98 9.01 -10.53
CA GLN A 248 4.58 9.20 -10.17
C GLN A 248 3.66 8.33 -11.04
N SER A 249 3.88 8.30 -12.37
CA SER A 249 3.08 7.47 -13.28
C SER A 249 3.18 5.98 -12.93
N LEU A 250 4.37 5.52 -12.53
CA LEU A 250 4.57 4.15 -12.07
C LEU A 250 3.81 3.88 -10.76
N THR A 251 3.96 4.75 -9.77
CA THR A 251 3.21 4.67 -8.50
C THR A 251 1.69 4.64 -8.74
N ASP A 252 1.18 5.55 -9.56
CA ASP A 252 -0.26 5.65 -9.85
C ASP A 252 -0.77 4.38 -10.54
N SER A 253 0.01 3.80 -11.47
CA SER A 253 -0.36 2.56 -12.15
C SER A 253 -0.44 1.35 -11.20
N LEU A 254 0.50 1.24 -10.26
CA LEU A 254 0.48 0.21 -9.21
C LEU A 254 -0.73 0.38 -8.30
N ARG A 255 -1.00 1.59 -7.83
CA ARG A 255 -2.12 1.88 -6.91
C ARG A 255 -3.50 1.72 -7.54
N LEU A 256 -3.63 2.04 -8.82
CA LEU A 256 -4.88 1.85 -9.56
C LEU A 256 -5.11 0.41 -10.01
N GLY A 257 -4.09 -0.45 -9.93
CA GLY A 257 -4.16 -1.83 -10.39
C GLY A 257 -4.41 -1.97 -11.90
N SER A 258 -3.95 -0.99 -12.68
CA SER A 258 -4.10 -1.04 -14.13
C SER A 258 -2.95 -1.79 -14.76
N ILE A 259 -3.11 -3.08 -15.03
CA ILE A 259 -2.04 -3.95 -15.55
C ILE A 259 -1.39 -3.40 -16.84
N LYS A 260 -2.16 -2.86 -17.77
CA LYS A 260 -1.63 -2.20 -18.97
C LYS A 260 -0.67 -1.08 -18.61
N ARG A 261 -1.08 -0.18 -17.72
CA ARG A 261 -0.25 0.96 -17.28
C ARG A 261 0.96 0.51 -16.46
N VAL A 262 0.82 -0.54 -15.66
CA VAL A 262 1.95 -1.12 -14.92
C VAL A 262 3.02 -1.60 -15.91
N ARG A 263 2.66 -2.38 -16.94
CA ARG A 263 3.62 -2.85 -17.96
C ARG A 263 4.29 -1.69 -18.68
N GLU A 264 3.50 -0.75 -19.18
CA GLU A 264 4.00 0.44 -19.88
C GLU A 264 4.96 1.26 -19.00
N ASN A 265 4.57 1.58 -17.77
CA ASN A 265 5.36 2.47 -16.90
C ASN A 265 6.59 1.77 -16.29
N VAL A 266 6.52 0.48 -15.97
CA VAL A 266 7.68 -0.32 -15.56
C VAL A 266 8.71 -0.35 -16.68
N ARG A 267 8.29 -0.69 -17.89
CA ARG A 267 9.19 -0.74 -19.06
C ARG A 267 9.81 0.62 -19.38
N LYS A 268 8.99 1.69 -19.34
CA LYS A 268 9.45 3.05 -19.53
C LYS A 268 10.47 3.48 -18.48
N PHE A 269 10.21 3.20 -17.21
CA PHE A 269 11.13 3.49 -16.13
C PHE A 269 12.45 2.74 -16.29
N LEU A 270 12.41 1.43 -16.52
CA LEU A 270 13.61 0.62 -16.70
C LEU A 270 14.44 1.07 -17.91
N ALA A 271 13.80 1.41 -19.03
CA ALA A 271 14.49 1.94 -20.19
C ALA A 271 15.15 3.31 -19.92
N GLN A 272 14.53 4.16 -19.08
CA GLN A 272 15.13 5.45 -18.69
C GLN A 272 16.42 5.26 -17.87
N VAL A 273 16.44 4.26 -16.99
CA VAL A 273 17.56 4.02 -16.05
C VAL A 273 18.59 3.01 -16.60
N GLU A 274 18.52 2.67 -17.88
CA GLU A 274 19.57 1.86 -18.53
C GLU A 274 20.94 2.53 -18.39
N LYS A 275 21.98 1.72 -18.17
CA LYS A 275 23.33 2.17 -17.73
C LYS A 275 23.99 3.22 -18.63
N GLU A 276 23.68 3.23 -19.94
CA GLU A 276 24.26 4.16 -20.91
C GLU A 276 23.28 5.28 -21.33
N SER A 277 22.14 5.39 -20.66
CA SER A 277 21.19 6.45 -20.96
C SER A 277 21.69 7.81 -20.47
N THR A 278 21.30 8.88 -21.18
CA THR A 278 21.58 10.26 -20.72
C THR A 278 21.05 10.50 -19.31
N PHE A 279 19.93 9.88 -18.97
CA PHE A 279 19.34 9.98 -17.63
C PHE A 279 20.23 9.33 -16.55
N SER A 280 20.81 8.16 -16.82
CA SER A 280 21.74 7.50 -15.90
C SER A 280 23.02 8.33 -15.70
N GLN A 281 23.51 8.97 -16.77
CA GLN A 281 24.65 9.89 -16.69
C GLN A 281 24.33 11.13 -15.85
N GLU A 282 23.15 11.71 -16.01
CA GLU A 282 22.71 12.84 -15.21
C GLU A 282 22.50 12.47 -13.72
N ILE A 283 22.04 11.25 -13.42
CA ILE A 283 21.99 10.76 -12.02
C ILE A 283 23.39 10.70 -11.43
N HIS A 284 24.33 10.11 -12.15
CA HIS A 284 25.73 10.01 -11.73
C HIS A 284 26.35 11.38 -11.44
N GLU A 285 26.12 12.35 -12.30
CA GLU A 285 26.72 13.68 -12.19
C GLU A 285 26.04 14.57 -11.14
N TYR A 286 24.70 14.53 -11.09
CA TYR A 286 23.93 15.53 -10.32
C TYR A 286 23.24 14.97 -9.06
N VAL A 287 23.07 13.65 -8.95
CA VAL A 287 22.35 12.98 -7.85
C VAL A 287 23.06 11.69 -7.44
N PRO A 288 24.35 11.77 -7.10
CA PRO A 288 25.14 10.57 -6.77
C PRO A 288 24.59 9.77 -5.58
N GLU A 289 23.81 10.41 -4.69
CA GLU A 289 23.11 9.73 -3.60
C GLU A 289 22.11 8.70 -4.13
N LEU A 290 21.40 9.04 -5.19
CA LEU A 290 20.43 8.15 -5.81
C LEU A 290 21.12 7.06 -6.63
N GLU A 291 22.25 7.35 -7.26
CA GLU A 291 23.00 6.36 -8.03
C GLU A 291 23.34 5.12 -7.18
N LEU A 292 23.76 5.32 -5.94
CA LEU A 292 24.07 4.23 -5.00
C LEU A 292 22.86 3.31 -4.70
N LEU A 293 21.66 3.85 -4.81
CA LEU A 293 20.40 3.17 -4.46
C LEU A 293 19.70 2.55 -5.68
N MET A 294 19.99 3.06 -6.88
CA MET A 294 19.35 2.65 -8.14
C MET A 294 19.44 1.14 -8.43
N PRO A 295 20.57 0.43 -8.21
CA PRO A 295 20.64 -1.01 -8.49
C PRO A 295 19.57 -1.81 -7.78
N SER A 296 19.29 -1.50 -6.51
CA SER A 296 18.28 -2.19 -5.70
C SER A 296 16.85 -1.90 -6.16
N ILE A 297 16.59 -0.67 -6.60
CA ILE A 297 15.30 -0.24 -7.19
C ILE A 297 15.09 -0.97 -8.51
N ILE A 298 16.06 -0.92 -9.41
CA ILE A 298 16.01 -1.58 -10.72
C ILE A 298 15.74 -3.08 -10.57
N GLN A 299 16.44 -3.76 -9.65
CA GLN A 299 16.25 -5.18 -9.39
C GLN A 299 14.80 -5.49 -9.01
N ARG A 300 14.20 -4.69 -8.12
CA ARG A 300 12.81 -4.89 -7.67
C ARG A 300 11.81 -4.78 -8.83
N TYR A 301 11.95 -3.76 -9.67
CA TYR A 301 11.03 -3.54 -10.79
C TYR A 301 11.28 -4.45 -12.00
N LYS A 302 12.51 -4.97 -12.16
CA LYS A 302 12.80 -6.01 -13.17
C LYS A 302 12.04 -7.31 -12.93
N MET A 303 11.69 -7.64 -11.69
CA MET A 303 10.94 -8.86 -11.38
C MET A 303 9.52 -8.83 -11.96
N ILE A 304 8.95 -7.65 -12.10
CA ILE A 304 7.61 -7.46 -12.67
C ILE A 304 7.63 -6.97 -14.14
N ASP A 305 8.80 -6.91 -14.78
CA ASP A 305 8.96 -6.53 -16.19
C ASP A 305 8.87 -7.75 -17.10
N THR A 306 8.00 -7.69 -18.10
CA THR A 306 7.89 -8.71 -19.15
C THR A 306 8.81 -8.45 -20.35
N GLY A 307 9.49 -7.32 -20.39
CA GLY A 307 10.25 -6.83 -21.51
C GLY A 307 9.40 -6.16 -22.60
N LEU A 308 8.06 -6.13 -22.43
CA LEU A 308 7.12 -5.53 -23.39
C LEU A 308 6.33 -4.39 -22.73
N PRO A 309 6.00 -3.33 -23.46
CA PRO A 309 5.18 -2.23 -22.95
C PRO A 309 3.68 -2.58 -22.89
N SER A 310 3.29 -3.70 -23.49
CA SER A 310 1.90 -4.16 -23.56
C SER A 310 1.76 -5.54 -22.92
N VAL A 311 0.55 -5.83 -22.45
CA VAL A 311 0.21 -7.17 -21.95
C VAL A 311 0.09 -8.13 -23.12
N THR A 312 0.90 -9.18 -23.10
CA THR A 312 0.83 -10.32 -24.03
C THR A 312 0.85 -11.59 -23.19
N LEU A 313 -0.26 -12.31 -23.16
CA LEU A 313 -0.41 -13.46 -22.28
C LEU A 313 0.50 -14.62 -22.73
N ASN A 314 1.55 -14.81 -21.96
CA ASN A 314 2.55 -15.86 -22.12
C ASN A 314 3.17 -16.19 -20.75
N GLU A 315 4.13 -17.12 -20.70
CA GLU A 315 4.79 -17.51 -19.43
C GLU A 315 5.44 -16.33 -18.71
N LYS A 316 6.03 -15.36 -19.44
CA LYS A 316 6.65 -14.18 -18.83
C LYS A 316 5.61 -13.26 -18.18
N GLU A 317 4.45 -13.10 -18.83
CA GLU A 317 3.35 -12.30 -18.26
C GLU A 317 2.81 -12.97 -17.00
N ILE A 318 2.56 -14.28 -17.04
CA ILE A 318 2.09 -15.05 -15.87
C ILE A 318 3.10 -14.98 -14.72
N ALA A 319 4.41 -15.12 -15.01
CA ALA A 319 5.46 -14.97 -14.00
C ALA A 319 5.51 -13.54 -13.41
N ALA A 320 5.39 -12.52 -14.26
CA ALA A 320 5.38 -11.13 -13.83
C ALA A 320 4.11 -10.75 -13.03
N GLU A 321 2.96 -11.35 -13.32
CA GLU A 321 1.74 -11.20 -12.50
C GLU A 321 1.92 -11.83 -11.11
N ARG A 322 2.53 -13.00 -11.03
CA ARG A 322 2.88 -13.68 -9.79
C ARG A 322 3.78 -12.80 -8.91
N GLU A 323 4.84 -12.23 -9.50
CA GLU A 323 5.73 -11.30 -8.80
C GLU A 323 5.03 -10.01 -8.39
N LEU A 324 4.05 -9.53 -9.16
CA LEU A 324 3.26 -8.35 -8.80
C LEU A 324 2.29 -8.65 -7.64
N ILE A 325 1.70 -9.86 -7.58
CA ILE A 325 0.90 -10.29 -6.42
C ILE A 325 1.78 -10.33 -5.18
N LYS A 326 2.99 -10.91 -5.28
CA LYS A 326 3.96 -10.95 -4.19
C LYS A 326 4.37 -9.54 -3.74
N PHE A 327 4.58 -8.62 -4.69
CA PHE A 327 4.83 -7.22 -4.39
C PHE A 327 3.71 -6.62 -3.50
N TYR A 328 2.44 -6.84 -3.84
CA TYR A 328 1.32 -6.34 -3.04
C TYR A 328 1.22 -7.03 -1.67
N LEU A 329 1.53 -8.32 -1.55
CA LEU A 329 1.60 -9.02 -0.26
C LEU A 329 2.73 -8.49 0.62
N ASP A 330 3.92 -8.25 0.07
CA ASP A 330 5.06 -7.68 0.78
C ASP A 330 4.74 -6.27 1.32
N THR A 331 3.92 -5.51 0.58
CA THR A 331 3.47 -4.16 0.98
C THR A 331 2.26 -4.16 1.89
N GLN A 332 1.77 -5.34 2.28
CA GLN A 332 0.54 -5.53 3.06
C GLN A 332 -0.73 -4.97 2.37
N ASP A 333 -0.69 -4.78 1.05
CA ASP A 333 -1.86 -4.42 0.25
C ASP A 333 -2.60 -5.69 -0.21
N THR A 334 -3.16 -6.41 0.77
CA THR A 334 -3.88 -7.67 0.55
C THR A 334 -5.07 -7.47 -0.40
N GLY A 335 -5.68 -6.28 -0.41
CA GLY A 335 -6.78 -5.96 -1.31
C GLY A 335 -6.38 -5.98 -2.78
N MET A 336 -5.23 -5.37 -3.11
CA MET A 336 -4.69 -5.39 -4.46
C MET A 336 -4.18 -6.78 -4.84
N ALA A 337 -3.52 -7.48 -3.92
CA ALA A 337 -3.08 -8.85 -4.13
C ALA A 337 -4.25 -9.78 -4.49
N LEU A 338 -5.35 -9.71 -3.74
CA LEU A 338 -6.54 -10.53 -3.96
C LEU A 338 -7.23 -10.24 -5.30
N ARG A 339 -7.34 -8.95 -5.67
CA ARG A 339 -7.91 -8.56 -6.97
C ARG A 339 -7.08 -9.12 -8.13
N LEU A 340 -5.76 -8.95 -8.07
CA LEU A 340 -4.87 -9.45 -9.12
C LEU A 340 -4.81 -10.98 -9.14
N ALA A 341 -4.87 -11.66 -7.99
CA ALA A 341 -4.83 -13.11 -7.90
C ALA A 341 -6.01 -13.77 -8.66
N ARG A 342 -7.21 -13.18 -8.60
CA ARG A 342 -8.34 -13.65 -9.43
C ARG A 342 -8.05 -13.55 -10.92
N GLU A 343 -7.55 -12.39 -11.35
CA GLU A 343 -7.22 -12.19 -12.77
C GLU A 343 -6.05 -13.08 -13.22
N TYR A 344 -5.07 -13.31 -12.34
CA TYR A 344 -3.97 -14.25 -12.56
C TYR A 344 -4.49 -15.67 -12.82
N VAL A 345 -5.41 -16.17 -11.99
CA VAL A 345 -6.01 -17.52 -12.19
C VAL A 345 -6.73 -17.59 -13.52
N ILE A 346 -7.51 -16.56 -13.90
CA ILE A 346 -8.20 -16.51 -15.21
C ILE A 346 -7.17 -16.51 -16.34
N ASN A 347 -6.07 -15.77 -16.21
CA ASN A 347 -5.02 -15.71 -17.21
C ASN A 347 -4.29 -17.06 -17.36
N VAL A 348 -4.03 -17.78 -16.25
CA VAL A 348 -3.49 -19.14 -16.30
C VAL A 348 -4.42 -20.06 -17.10
N LEU A 349 -5.74 -19.99 -16.86
CA LEU A 349 -6.71 -20.78 -17.60
C LEU A 349 -6.71 -20.44 -19.10
N LEU A 350 -6.82 -19.14 -19.44
CA LEU A 350 -6.78 -18.70 -20.84
C LEU A 350 -5.50 -19.13 -21.54
N TYR A 351 -4.36 -19.05 -20.87
CA TYR A 351 -3.08 -19.47 -21.42
C TYR A 351 -3.04 -20.99 -21.69
N LYS A 352 -3.43 -21.80 -20.70
CA LYS A 352 -3.41 -23.28 -20.81
C LYS A 352 -4.44 -23.83 -21.80
N GLU A 353 -5.56 -23.14 -22.00
CA GLU A 353 -6.58 -23.52 -22.98
C GLU A 353 -6.30 -23.00 -24.39
N GLY A 354 -5.17 -22.31 -24.62
CA GLY A 354 -4.81 -21.76 -25.93
C GLY A 354 -5.62 -20.53 -26.33
N LEU A 355 -6.22 -19.83 -25.35
CA LEU A 355 -7.08 -18.66 -25.53
C LEU A 355 -6.35 -17.36 -25.17
N ALA A 356 -5.02 -17.31 -25.26
CA ALA A 356 -4.19 -16.19 -24.86
C ALA A 356 -4.57 -14.87 -25.55
N ASP A 357 -5.02 -14.91 -26.80
CA ASP A 357 -5.44 -13.73 -27.57
C ASP A 357 -6.68 -13.03 -26.98
N PHE A 358 -7.45 -13.75 -26.16
CA PHE A 358 -8.67 -13.26 -25.53
C PHE A 358 -8.43 -12.65 -24.14
N VAL A 359 -7.19 -12.31 -23.78
CA VAL A 359 -6.83 -11.78 -22.45
C VAL A 359 -7.63 -10.54 -22.04
N PHE A 360 -8.14 -9.74 -22.97
CA PHE A 360 -8.99 -8.59 -22.73
C PHE A 360 -10.45 -8.76 -23.19
N ASP A 361 -10.80 -9.94 -23.68
CA ASP A 361 -12.16 -10.24 -24.10
C ASP A 361 -13.04 -10.55 -22.88
N LYS A 362 -14.03 -9.70 -22.63
CA LYS A 362 -14.90 -9.81 -21.45
C LYS A 362 -15.68 -11.12 -21.43
N ASP A 363 -16.27 -11.49 -22.56
CA ASP A 363 -17.18 -12.63 -22.64
C ASP A 363 -16.40 -13.93 -22.47
N LYS A 364 -15.21 -14.03 -23.07
CA LYS A 364 -14.33 -15.20 -22.89
C LYS A 364 -13.80 -15.31 -21.45
N ARG A 365 -13.41 -14.19 -20.84
CA ARG A 365 -12.99 -14.15 -19.43
C ARG A 365 -14.13 -14.59 -18.51
N GLU A 366 -15.35 -14.15 -18.77
CA GLU A 366 -16.53 -14.53 -18.00
C GLU A 366 -16.88 -16.01 -18.18
N GLU A 367 -16.79 -16.54 -19.42
CA GLU A 367 -16.97 -17.96 -19.72
C GLU A 367 -15.98 -18.83 -18.94
N VAL A 368 -14.69 -18.50 -18.99
CA VAL A 368 -13.61 -19.25 -18.32
C VAL A 368 -13.70 -19.13 -16.80
N SER A 369 -14.20 -18.01 -16.26
CA SER A 369 -14.24 -17.73 -14.82
C SER A 369 -15.53 -18.17 -14.12
N ARG A 370 -16.57 -18.58 -14.86
CA ARG A 370 -17.89 -18.92 -14.28
C ARG A 370 -17.84 -19.87 -13.09
N PHE A 371 -16.92 -20.82 -13.11
CA PHE A 371 -16.77 -21.81 -12.04
C PHE A 371 -15.81 -21.36 -10.91
N LEU A 372 -15.02 -20.28 -11.11
CA LEU A 372 -14.08 -19.78 -10.10
C LEU A 372 -14.74 -18.96 -8.98
N ASP A 373 -15.94 -18.45 -9.23
CA ASP A 373 -16.70 -17.65 -8.25
C ASP A 373 -17.19 -18.47 -7.04
N GLU A 374 -16.67 -19.67 -6.89
CA GLU A 374 -17.19 -20.73 -6.07
C GLU A 374 -16.36 -21.05 -4.84
N SER A 375 -15.10 -20.61 -4.75
CA SER A 375 -14.37 -20.66 -3.49
C SER A 375 -14.88 -19.53 -2.59
N ASP A 376 -15.78 -19.88 -1.71
CA ASP A 376 -16.62 -18.97 -0.92
C ASP A 376 -15.81 -17.94 -0.11
N SER A 377 -14.67 -18.33 0.47
CA SER A 377 -13.87 -17.45 1.33
C SER A 377 -13.17 -16.30 0.57
N LEU A 378 -12.54 -16.59 -0.57
CA LEU A 378 -11.84 -15.58 -1.36
C LEU A 378 -12.81 -14.64 -2.08
N ARG A 379 -13.95 -15.17 -2.55
CA ARG A 379 -15.01 -14.36 -3.14
C ARG A 379 -15.63 -13.41 -2.12
N LYS A 380 -15.96 -13.91 -0.92
CA LYS A 380 -16.51 -13.09 0.18
C LYS A 380 -15.52 -12.00 0.59
N ALA A 381 -14.24 -12.35 0.77
CA ALA A 381 -13.20 -11.38 1.09
C ALA A 381 -13.05 -10.31 0.02
N ARG A 382 -13.02 -10.69 -1.27
CA ARG A 382 -12.95 -9.74 -2.38
C ARG A 382 -14.15 -8.79 -2.42
N ASN A 383 -15.36 -9.30 -2.28
CA ASN A 383 -16.58 -8.50 -2.30
C ASN A 383 -16.64 -7.58 -1.08
N HIS A 384 -16.25 -8.05 0.09
CA HIS A 384 -16.16 -7.21 1.29
C HIS A 384 -15.17 -6.05 1.09
N ILE A 385 -13.98 -6.31 0.60
CA ILE A 385 -12.98 -5.27 0.30
C ILE A 385 -13.51 -4.29 -0.77
N ALA A 386 -14.15 -4.80 -1.82
CA ALA A 386 -14.69 -3.96 -2.89
C ALA A 386 -15.80 -3.01 -2.41
N HIS A 387 -16.56 -3.41 -1.41
CA HIS A 387 -17.66 -2.64 -0.84
C HIS A 387 -17.35 -2.02 0.52
N PHE A 388 -16.07 -1.96 0.95
CA PHE A 388 -15.64 -1.38 2.21
C PHE A 388 -16.39 -1.93 3.44
N GLY A 389 -16.80 -3.21 3.41
CA GLY A 389 -17.52 -3.85 4.50
C GLY A 389 -19.01 -3.47 4.62
N PHE A 390 -19.58 -2.68 3.69
CA PHE A 390 -21.01 -2.38 3.68
C PHE A 390 -21.89 -3.59 3.31
N ASN A 391 -21.30 -4.65 2.77
CA ASN A 391 -21.97 -5.94 2.64
C ASN A 391 -21.78 -6.68 3.96
N ASP A 392 -22.85 -6.74 4.74
CA ASP A 392 -22.87 -7.38 6.08
C ASP A 392 -22.45 -8.84 5.99
N LEU A 393 -21.17 -9.10 6.32
CA LEU A 393 -20.61 -10.43 6.38
C LEU A 393 -20.00 -10.63 7.76
N ASP A 394 -20.79 -11.19 8.67
CA ASP A 394 -20.40 -11.47 10.07
C ASP A 394 -19.18 -12.42 10.23
N ASN A 395 -18.68 -13.01 9.14
CA ASN A 395 -17.60 -13.98 9.14
C ASN A 395 -16.55 -13.68 8.07
N LEU A 396 -15.90 -12.52 8.17
CA LEU A 396 -14.78 -12.23 7.29
C LEU A 396 -13.58 -13.11 7.68
N THR A 397 -13.03 -13.83 6.72
CA THR A 397 -11.74 -14.52 6.89
C THR A 397 -10.67 -13.50 7.25
N ASP A 398 -9.87 -13.77 8.29
CA ASP A 398 -8.77 -12.93 8.72
C ASP A 398 -7.80 -12.60 7.57
N VAL A 399 -7.32 -11.36 7.54
CA VAL A 399 -6.40 -10.86 6.48
C VAL A 399 -5.14 -11.72 6.36
N ASN A 400 -4.63 -12.24 7.48
CA ASN A 400 -3.46 -13.12 7.47
C ASN A 400 -3.76 -14.44 6.77
N THR A 401 -4.92 -15.03 7.03
CA THR A 401 -5.38 -16.26 6.37
C THR A 401 -5.53 -16.05 4.86
N ILE A 402 -6.06 -14.90 4.43
CA ILE A 402 -6.14 -14.54 3.01
C ILE A 402 -4.74 -14.44 2.41
N ALA A 403 -3.82 -13.76 3.08
CA ALA A 403 -2.44 -13.60 2.61
C ALA A 403 -1.71 -14.95 2.50
N GLU A 404 -1.93 -15.88 3.43
CA GLU A 404 -1.38 -17.24 3.38
C GLU A 404 -1.95 -18.04 2.20
N HIS A 405 -3.25 -17.96 1.95
CA HIS A 405 -3.85 -18.60 0.77
C HIS A 405 -3.30 -18.03 -0.54
N LEU A 406 -3.11 -16.70 -0.62
CA LEU A 406 -2.52 -16.07 -1.79
C LEU A 406 -1.05 -16.45 -1.98
N LYS A 407 -0.26 -16.58 -0.91
CA LYS A 407 1.11 -17.09 -0.98
C LYS A 407 1.14 -18.52 -1.52
N LYS A 408 0.30 -19.39 -0.99
CA LYS A 408 0.17 -20.76 -1.50
C LYS A 408 -0.19 -20.77 -2.99
N LEU A 409 -1.14 -19.94 -3.42
CA LEU A 409 -1.56 -19.82 -4.82
C LEU A 409 -0.38 -19.46 -5.74
N ILE A 410 0.40 -18.45 -5.38
CA ILE A 410 1.54 -17.98 -6.20
C ILE A 410 2.75 -18.92 -6.14
N ASP A 411 2.88 -19.72 -5.10
CA ASP A 411 3.94 -20.73 -4.98
C ASP A 411 3.59 -22.04 -5.70
N THR A 412 2.31 -22.25 -6.03
CA THR A 412 1.86 -23.44 -6.78
C THR A 412 2.31 -23.34 -8.24
N ASP A 413 2.81 -24.44 -8.79
CA ASP A 413 3.16 -24.54 -10.21
C ASP A 413 1.92 -24.33 -11.11
N ILE A 414 2.11 -23.68 -12.27
CA ILE A 414 0.99 -23.32 -13.15
C ILE A 414 0.27 -24.54 -13.74
N ASP A 415 0.97 -25.65 -13.96
CA ASP A 415 0.36 -26.89 -14.44
C ASP A 415 -0.42 -27.59 -13.32
N GLU A 416 0.12 -27.61 -12.11
CA GLU A 416 -0.55 -28.11 -10.93
C GLU A 416 -1.83 -27.29 -10.64
N LEU A 417 -1.72 -25.97 -10.65
CA LEU A 417 -2.85 -25.05 -10.48
C LEU A 417 -3.95 -25.29 -11.52
N TYR A 418 -3.56 -25.38 -12.79
CA TYR A 418 -4.50 -25.66 -13.88
C TYR A 418 -5.22 -27.01 -13.71
N ASN A 419 -4.48 -28.07 -13.38
CA ASN A 419 -5.03 -29.40 -13.17
C ASN A 419 -5.98 -29.47 -11.97
N GLU A 420 -5.63 -28.79 -10.85
CA GLU A 420 -6.51 -28.67 -9.68
C GLU A 420 -7.83 -27.99 -10.05
N ILE A 421 -7.74 -26.85 -10.75
CA ILE A 421 -8.91 -26.10 -11.18
C ILE A 421 -9.77 -26.93 -12.12
N LYS A 422 -9.16 -27.61 -13.10
CA LYS A 422 -9.88 -28.47 -14.06
C LYS A 422 -10.60 -29.62 -13.36
N LYS A 423 -9.95 -30.29 -12.42
CA LYS A 423 -10.55 -31.34 -11.60
C LYS A 423 -11.75 -30.84 -10.80
N ASN A 424 -11.64 -29.65 -10.21
CA ASN A 424 -12.74 -29.03 -9.49
C ASN A 424 -13.91 -28.69 -10.45
N LYS A 425 -13.60 -28.17 -11.65
CA LYS A 425 -14.60 -27.93 -12.70
C LYS A 425 -15.33 -29.21 -13.09
N GLU A 426 -14.61 -30.30 -13.38
CA GLU A 426 -15.17 -31.58 -13.72
C GLU A 426 -16.04 -32.16 -12.59
N ALA A 427 -15.59 -32.04 -11.34
CA ALA A 427 -16.37 -32.45 -10.16
C ALA A 427 -17.67 -31.65 -10.02
N LEU A 428 -17.61 -30.34 -10.31
CA LEU A 428 -18.77 -29.47 -10.32
C LEU A 428 -19.71 -29.72 -11.49
N GLU A 429 -19.18 -30.08 -12.65
CA GLU A 429 -19.97 -30.46 -13.81
C GLU A 429 -20.63 -31.83 -13.63
N ALA A 430 -20.00 -32.72 -12.88
CA ALA A 430 -20.54 -34.03 -12.49
C ALA A 430 -21.55 -33.91 -11.33
N SER A 431 -21.53 -32.80 -10.57
CA SER A 431 -22.45 -32.59 -9.46
C SER A 431 -23.83 -32.16 -9.96
N SER A 432 -24.80 -32.79 -9.44
CA SER A 432 -26.28 -32.71 -9.39
C SER A 432 -26.98 -31.51 -9.99
N TYR A 433 -27.96 -31.84 -10.86
CA TYR A 433 -29.05 -30.93 -11.19
C TYR A 433 -30.01 -30.78 -9.99
N ALA A 434 -30.44 -29.57 -9.69
CA ALA A 434 -31.68 -29.33 -8.98
C ALA A 434 -32.81 -29.09 -10.01
N VAL A 435 -33.94 -29.63 -9.75
CA VAL A 435 -35.20 -29.30 -10.44
C VAL A 435 -36.07 -28.51 -9.45
N VAL A 436 -36.51 -27.32 -9.85
CA VAL A 436 -37.56 -26.58 -9.16
C VAL A 436 -38.81 -26.63 -10.02
N SER A 437 -39.89 -27.16 -9.48
CA SER A 437 -41.12 -27.35 -10.25
C SER A 437 -42.33 -26.89 -9.48
N SER A 438 -43.24 -26.22 -10.18
CA SER A 438 -44.62 -26.09 -9.67
C SER A 438 -45.36 -27.41 -9.82
N LEU A 439 -46.23 -27.71 -8.86
CA LEU A 439 -47.12 -28.86 -8.92
C LEU A 439 -48.53 -28.44 -8.58
N GLY A 440 -49.44 -28.60 -9.53
CA GLY A 440 -50.88 -28.46 -9.34
C GLY A 440 -51.54 -29.80 -9.03
N LEU A 441 -52.66 -30.07 -9.67
CA LEU A 441 -53.44 -31.31 -9.47
C LEU A 441 -53.20 -32.36 -10.56
N THR A 442 -52.21 -32.18 -11.44
CA THR A 442 -51.89 -33.09 -12.54
C THR A 442 -50.44 -33.57 -12.43
N GLU A 443 -50.22 -34.87 -12.59
CA GLU A 443 -48.95 -35.50 -12.35
C GLU A 443 -47.99 -35.50 -13.56
N GLY A 444 -48.53 -35.46 -14.78
CA GLY A 444 -47.79 -35.73 -16.01
C GLY A 444 -46.62 -34.77 -16.31
N ALA A 445 -46.77 -33.50 -15.97
CA ALA A 445 -45.72 -32.52 -16.20
C ALA A 445 -44.47 -32.81 -15.34
N LEU A 446 -44.65 -32.98 -14.02
CA LEU A 446 -43.54 -33.30 -13.13
C LEU A 446 -42.95 -34.68 -13.41
N TYR A 447 -43.82 -35.68 -13.75
CA TYR A 447 -43.38 -36.99 -14.19
C TYR A 447 -42.45 -36.91 -15.41
N THR A 448 -42.81 -36.12 -16.41
CA THR A 448 -41.98 -35.90 -17.61
C THR A 448 -40.62 -35.29 -17.26
N ILE A 449 -40.60 -34.21 -16.43
CA ILE A 449 -39.39 -33.51 -16.04
C ILE A 449 -38.43 -34.43 -15.26
N LEU A 450 -38.96 -35.21 -14.30
CA LEU A 450 -38.10 -36.10 -13.50
C LEU A 450 -37.48 -37.23 -14.34
N ASN A 451 -38.21 -37.77 -15.31
CA ASN A 451 -37.65 -38.77 -16.23
C ASN A 451 -36.65 -38.21 -17.22
N HIS A 452 -36.76 -36.89 -17.55
CA HIS A 452 -35.84 -36.24 -18.49
C HIS A 452 -34.52 -35.86 -17.82
N TYR A 453 -34.58 -35.25 -16.62
CA TYR A 453 -33.41 -34.68 -15.94
C TYR A 453 -32.80 -35.58 -14.86
N ASN A 454 -33.57 -36.47 -14.26
CA ASN A 454 -33.16 -37.33 -13.15
C ASN A 454 -32.34 -36.58 -12.08
N PRO A 455 -32.91 -35.53 -11.45
CA PRO A 455 -32.18 -34.63 -10.56
C PRO A 455 -31.82 -35.29 -9.22
N ASN A 456 -30.76 -34.80 -8.58
CA ASN A 456 -30.40 -35.23 -7.22
C ASN A 456 -31.18 -34.44 -6.16
N LEU A 457 -31.63 -33.23 -6.50
CA LEU A 457 -32.45 -32.37 -5.65
C LEU A 457 -33.71 -31.95 -6.41
N LEU A 458 -34.84 -32.17 -5.80
CA LEU A 458 -36.14 -31.73 -6.30
C LEU A 458 -36.77 -30.76 -5.27
N ILE A 459 -37.16 -29.58 -5.74
CA ILE A 459 -37.90 -28.60 -4.94
C ILE A 459 -39.28 -28.42 -5.59
N VAL A 460 -40.34 -28.76 -4.88
CA VAL A 460 -41.71 -28.69 -5.39
C VAL A 460 -42.45 -27.55 -4.68
N VAL A 461 -42.90 -26.57 -5.45
CA VAL A 461 -43.78 -25.50 -4.94
C VAL A 461 -45.22 -25.87 -5.27
N THR A 462 -46.03 -26.09 -4.25
CA THR A 462 -47.36 -26.62 -4.39
C THR A 462 -48.32 -26.21 -3.27
N SER A 463 -49.61 -26.51 -3.42
CA SER A 463 -50.62 -26.43 -2.33
C SER A 463 -50.67 -27.76 -1.56
N LYS A 464 -51.37 -27.76 -0.40
CA LYS A 464 -51.63 -28.99 0.38
C LYS A 464 -52.35 -30.06 -0.42
N GLU A 465 -53.18 -29.68 -1.38
CA GLU A 465 -53.86 -30.63 -2.30
C GLU A 465 -52.90 -31.21 -3.31
N GLY A 466 -52.03 -30.40 -3.90
CA GLY A 466 -51.02 -30.87 -4.86
C GLY A 466 -49.93 -31.73 -4.18
N GLU A 467 -49.59 -31.47 -2.93
CA GLU A 467 -48.64 -32.28 -2.18
C GLU A 467 -49.07 -33.74 -2.06
N LYS A 468 -50.39 -34.01 -1.96
CA LYS A 468 -50.95 -35.36 -1.81
C LYS A 468 -50.64 -36.28 -3.01
N ILE A 469 -50.47 -35.72 -4.19
CA ILE A 469 -50.17 -36.49 -5.41
C ILE A 469 -48.66 -36.71 -5.62
N LEU A 470 -47.81 -35.94 -4.97
CA LEU A 470 -46.36 -36.01 -5.14
C LEU A 470 -45.76 -37.39 -4.85
N PRO A 471 -46.12 -38.11 -3.78
CA PRO A 471 -45.59 -39.46 -3.51
C PRO A 471 -45.77 -40.42 -4.67
N ASN A 472 -46.92 -40.41 -5.35
CA ASN A 472 -47.19 -41.28 -6.50
C ASN A 472 -46.26 -40.96 -7.67
N ILE A 473 -45.97 -39.67 -7.91
CA ILE A 473 -45.03 -39.23 -8.96
C ILE A 473 -43.63 -39.72 -8.66
N LEU A 474 -43.16 -39.53 -7.42
CA LEU A 474 -41.83 -39.99 -6.98
C LEU A 474 -41.66 -41.50 -7.07
N GLU A 475 -42.68 -42.26 -6.70
CA GLU A 475 -42.68 -43.72 -6.85
C GLU A 475 -42.60 -44.15 -8.34
N LYS A 476 -43.45 -43.55 -9.19
CA LYS A 476 -43.52 -43.89 -10.63
C LYS A 476 -42.25 -43.48 -11.39
N THR A 477 -41.55 -42.43 -10.97
CA THR A 477 -40.26 -42.02 -11.55
C THR A 477 -39.08 -42.74 -10.93
N GLN A 478 -39.27 -43.55 -9.87
CA GLN A 478 -38.22 -44.17 -9.08
C GLN A 478 -37.19 -43.12 -8.59
N PHE A 479 -37.64 -41.92 -8.26
CA PHE A 479 -36.81 -40.81 -7.82
C PHE A 479 -36.05 -41.18 -6.53
N LYS A 480 -34.73 -40.97 -6.53
CA LYS A 480 -33.83 -41.30 -5.41
C LYS A 480 -33.14 -40.09 -4.80
N GLY A 481 -33.36 -38.92 -5.37
CA GLY A 481 -32.78 -37.67 -4.89
C GLY A 481 -33.44 -37.15 -3.62
N GLU A 482 -32.94 -36.03 -3.11
CA GLU A 482 -33.54 -35.29 -2.03
C GLU A 482 -34.74 -34.50 -2.55
N CYS A 483 -35.85 -34.47 -1.79
CA CYS A 483 -37.07 -33.76 -2.18
C CYS A 483 -37.54 -32.80 -1.07
N HIS A 484 -37.64 -31.53 -1.41
CA HIS A 484 -38.23 -30.50 -0.53
C HIS A 484 -39.55 -30.01 -1.11
N VAL A 485 -40.53 -29.84 -0.23
CA VAL A 485 -41.85 -29.29 -0.56
C VAL A 485 -42.04 -27.93 0.06
N VAL A 486 -42.28 -26.92 -0.75
CA VAL A 486 -42.61 -25.57 -0.30
C VAL A 486 -44.11 -25.36 -0.50
N ASN A 487 -44.85 -25.38 0.61
CA ASN A 487 -46.29 -25.26 0.59
C ASN A 487 -46.74 -23.79 0.47
N VAL A 488 -47.75 -23.56 -0.39
CA VAL A 488 -48.45 -22.29 -0.60
C VAL A 488 -49.89 -22.45 -0.15
N GLU A 489 -50.35 -21.56 0.71
CA GLU A 489 -51.69 -21.63 1.29
C GLU A 489 -52.76 -21.30 0.24
N ASP A 490 -52.56 -20.21 -0.54
CA ASP A 490 -53.42 -19.86 -1.66
C ASP A 490 -52.65 -19.83 -2.99
N PRO A 491 -52.72 -20.90 -3.78
CA PRO A 491 -51.95 -21.00 -5.04
C PRO A 491 -52.52 -20.08 -6.15
N HIS A 492 -53.64 -19.40 -5.94
CA HIS A 492 -54.28 -18.54 -6.96
C HIS A 492 -54.09 -17.04 -6.70
N THR A 493 -54.21 -16.60 -5.44
CA THR A 493 -54.19 -15.17 -5.08
C THR A 493 -53.21 -14.83 -3.94
N GLY A 494 -52.48 -15.79 -3.40
CA GLY A 494 -51.56 -15.66 -2.29
C GLY A 494 -50.29 -14.86 -2.61
N LYS A 495 -50.43 -13.63 -3.11
CA LYS A 495 -49.30 -12.76 -3.48
C LYS A 495 -48.40 -12.42 -2.31
N ASP A 496 -48.90 -12.44 -1.08
CA ASP A 496 -48.17 -12.10 0.13
C ASP A 496 -47.17 -13.21 0.52
N GLU A 497 -47.29 -14.38 -0.07
CA GLU A 497 -46.40 -15.50 0.13
C GLU A 497 -45.20 -15.52 -0.86
N ILE A 498 -45.20 -14.66 -1.89
CA ILE A 498 -44.18 -14.68 -2.95
C ILE A 498 -42.76 -14.56 -2.39
N ASP A 499 -42.51 -13.63 -1.50
CA ASP A 499 -41.18 -13.39 -0.94
C ASP A 499 -40.75 -14.54 -0.03
N ARG A 500 -41.66 -15.09 0.79
CA ARG A 500 -41.41 -16.26 1.63
C ARG A 500 -40.99 -17.47 0.79
N VAL A 501 -41.78 -17.77 -0.23
CA VAL A 501 -41.52 -18.93 -1.12
C VAL A 501 -40.22 -18.74 -1.89
N SER A 502 -39.98 -17.53 -2.43
CA SER A 502 -38.73 -17.23 -3.14
C SER A 502 -37.51 -17.42 -2.25
N ASN A 503 -37.53 -16.87 -1.04
CA ASN A 503 -36.42 -17.01 -0.08
C ASN A 503 -36.20 -18.48 0.34
N GLU A 504 -37.27 -19.24 0.54
CA GLU A 504 -37.19 -20.65 0.93
C GLU A 504 -36.60 -21.52 -0.20
N VAL A 505 -37.06 -21.33 -1.42
CA VAL A 505 -36.50 -22.02 -2.61
C VAL A 505 -35.04 -21.63 -2.81
N THR A 506 -34.71 -20.34 -2.70
CA THR A 506 -33.32 -19.86 -2.87
C THR A 506 -32.39 -20.49 -1.83
N ARG A 507 -32.84 -20.65 -0.58
CA ARG A 507 -32.07 -21.31 0.49
C ARG A 507 -31.75 -22.78 0.16
N TYR A 508 -32.73 -23.55 -0.36
CA TYR A 508 -32.47 -24.92 -0.79
C TYR A 508 -31.53 -25.03 -2.00
N LEU A 509 -31.40 -23.95 -2.78
CA LEU A 509 -30.53 -23.89 -3.94
C LEU A 509 -29.12 -23.40 -3.62
N GLU A 510 -28.79 -23.00 -2.37
CA GLU A 510 -27.51 -22.37 -2.03
C GLU A 510 -26.31 -23.16 -2.56
N ASP A 511 -26.29 -24.47 -2.37
CA ASP A 511 -25.19 -25.35 -2.76
C ASP A 511 -25.35 -25.97 -4.18
N THR A 512 -26.38 -25.57 -4.92
CA THR A 512 -26.69 -26.12 -6.25
C THR A 512 -26.28 -25.16 -7.36
N ARG A 513 -25.75 -25.67 -8.45
CA ARG A 513 -25.22 -24.86 -9.55
C ARG A 513 -25.97 -24.95 -10.85
N LYS A 514 -26.54 -26.12 -11.13
CA LYS A 514 -27.37 -26.34 -12.30
C LYS A 514 -28.82 -26.48 -11.84
N VAL A 515 -29.64 -25.52 -12.19
CA VAL A 515 -31.04 -25.46 -11.78
C VAL A 515 -31.92 -25.52 -13.04
N VAL A 516 -32.86 -26.41 -13.04
CA VAL A 516 -33.92 -26.47 -14.06
C VAL A 516 -35.21 -26.00 -13.41
N ILE A 517 -35.81 -24.94 -13.94
CA ILE A 517 -37.10 -24.41 -13.48
C ILE A 517 -38.19 -24.89 -14.45
N ASN A 518 -39.06 -25.76 -13.98
CA ASN A 518 -40.22 -26.19 -14.75
C ASN A 518 -41.43 -25.33 -14.48
N LEU A 519 -41.94 -24.69 -15.52
CA LEU A 519 -43.10 -23.81 -15.46
C LEU A 519 -44.42 -24.50 -15.83
N THR A 520 -44.45 -25.85 -15.87
CA THR A 520 -45.63 -26.60 -16.22
C THR A 520 -46.19 -27.36 -15.01
N GLY A 521 -47.48 -27.36 -14.81
CA GLY A 521 -48.16 -28.19 -13.81
C GLY A 521 -48.73 -27.43 -12.62
N GLY A 522 -48.43 -26.15 -12.47
CA GLY A 522 -48.96 -25.27 -11.40
C GLY A 522 -49.83 -24.14 -11.94
N THR A 523 -50.30 -23.32 -11.01
CA THR A 523 -51.00 -22.06 -11.36
C THR A 523 -50.00 -21.00 -11.87
N THR A 524 -50.54 -19.94 -12.49
CA THR A 524 -49.72 -18.82 -12.94
C THR A 524 -48.92 -18.18 -11.78
N LEU A 525 -49.52 -18.12 -10.59
CA LEU A 525 -48.87 -17.56 -9.40
C LEU A 525 -47.70 -18.45 -8.93
N LEU A 526 -47.88 -19.77 -8.88
CA LEU A 526 -46.81 -20.69 -8.53
C LEU A 526 -45.64 -20.57 -9.52
N ASN A 527 -45.92 -20.50 -10.83
CA ASN A 527 -44.89 -20.32 -11.86
C ASN A 527 -44.17 -18.98 -11.72
N TYR A 528 -44.86 -17.91 -11.36
CA TYR A 528 -44.25 -16.61 -11.06
C TYR A 528 -43.29 -16.70 -9.86
N MET A 529 -43.70 -17.39 -8.78
CA MET A 529 -42.86 -17.60 -7.60
C MET A 529 -41.55 -18.33 -7.98
N LEU A 530 -41.63 -19.35 -8.86
CA LEU A 530 -40.45 -20.07 -9.36
C LEU A 530 -39.53 -19.16 -10.18
N LEU A 531 -40.06 -18.36 -11.08
CA LEU A 531 -39.27 -17.42 -11.88
C LEU A 531 -38.58 -16.37 -11.00
N LYS A 532 -39.28 -15.87 -9.98
CA LYS A 532 -38.69 -14.94 -9.02
C LYS A 532 -37.56 -15.60 -8.23
N ALA A 533 -37.79 -16.77 -7.67
CA ALA A 533 -36.76 -17.54 -6.96
C ALA A 533 -35.54 -17.83 -7.84
N GLY A 534 -35.76 -18.21 -9.12
CA GLY A 534 -34.70 -18.40 -10.08
C GLY A 534 -33.87 -17.14 -10.34
N ASN A 535 -34.53 -15.98 -10.48
CA ASN A 535 -33.83 -14.71 -10.66
C ASN A 535 -33.01 -14.29 -9.43
N GLU A 536 -33.54 -14.52 -8.22
CA GLU A 536 -32.83 -14.24 -6.97
C GLU A 536 -31.65 -15.20 -6.75
N ALA A 537 -31.82 -16.46 -7.14
CA ALA A 537 -30.79 -17.50 -7.04
C ALA A 537 -29.70 -17.41 -8.13
N ARG A 538 -29.81 -16.52 -9.11
CA ARG A 538 -29.05 -16.54 -10.38
C ARG A 538 -27.53 -16.33 -10.21
N HIS A 539 -27.09 -15.76 -9.12
CA HIS A 539 -25.65 -15.51 -8.91
C HIS A 539 -24.86 -16.82 -8.80
N GLY A 540 -23.95 -17.05 -9.77
CA GLY A 540 -23.06 -18.21 -9.82
C GLY A 540 -23.75 -19.53 -10.23
N LYS A 541 -24.97 -19.49 -10.79
CA LYS A 541 -25.73 -20.68 -11.18
C LYS A 541 -26.10 -20.64 -12.66
N THR A 542 -26.09 -21.82 -13.30
CA THR A 542 -26.70 -22.01 -14.62
C THR A 542 -28.15 -22.38 -14.41
N ILE A 543 -29.05 -21.51 -14.80
CA ILE A 543 -30.50 -21.73 -14.69
C ILE A 543 -31.09 -21.92 -16.07
N LYS A 544 -31.77 -23.02 -16.27
CA LYS A 544 -32.57 -23.31 -17.47
C LYS A 544 -34.05 -23.27 -17.13
N THR A 545 -34.81 -22.57 -17.93
CA THR A 545 -36.26 -22.54 -17.81
C THR A 545 -36.90 -23.48 -18.85
N VAL A 546 -37.76 -24.37 -18.40
CA VAL A 546 -38.34 -25.39 -19.25
C VAL A 546 -39.86 -25.52 -19.08
N ILE A 547 -40.49 -26.07 -20.08
CA ILE A 547 -41.87 -26.52 -20.00
C ILE A 547 -41.98 -27.98 -20.44
N ALA A 548 -42.84 -28.74 -19.76
CA ALA A 548 -43.23 -30.08 -20.18
C ALA A 548 -44.50 -30.01 -21.05
N VAL A 549 -44.45 -30.60 -22.23
CA VAL A 549 -45.54 -30.57 -23.19
C VAL A 549 -46.05 -31.97 -23.41
N ASP A 550 -47.32 -32.21 -23.12
CA ASP A 550 -48.01 -33.45 -23.46
C ASP A 550 -49.00 -33.16 -24.59
N LYS A 551 -48.72 -33.72 -25.74
CA LYS A 551 -49.54 -33.51 -26.98
C LYS A 551 -50.80 -34.33 -27.04
N ARG A 552 -51.07 -35.19 -26.05
CA ARG A 552 -52.28 -36.00 -25.96
C ARG A 552 -53.50 -35.12 -25.56
N THR A 553 -54.69 -35.66 -25.81
CA THR A 553 -55.93 -34.99 -25.36
C THR A 553 -56.02 -34.98 -23.84
N TYR A 554 -56.79 -34.04 -23.30
CA TYR A 554 -56.99 -33.91 -21.85
C TYR A 554 -57.54 -35.22 -21.22
N GLU A 555 -58.46 -35.91 -21.90
CA GLU A 555 -59.06 -37.17 -21.43
C GLU A 555 -57.99 -38.29 -21.37
N GLU A 556 -57.09 -38.36 -22.33
CA GLU A 556 -56.00 -39.32 -22.33
C GLU A 556 -54.98 -39.06 -21.22
N GLN A 557 -54.62 -37.79 -21.01
CA GLN A 557 -53.76 -37.39 -19.94
C GLN A 557 -54.34 -37.71 -18.55
N LYS A 558 -55.64 -37.47 -18.36
CA LYS A 558 -56.32 -37.78 -17.11
C LYS A 558 -56.44 -39.30 -16.86
N ARG A 559 -56.62 -40.13 -17.93
CA ARG A 559 -56.72 -41.59 -17.81
C ARG A 559 -55.35 -42.22 -17.48
N ASN A 560 -54.27 -41.67 -18.03
CA ASN A 560 -52.92 -42.15 -17.79
C ASN A 560 -51.95 -40.96 -17.75
N PRO A 561 -51.67 -40.33 -16.57
CA PRO A 561 -50.82 -39.18 -16.46
C PRO A 561 -49.32 -39.54 -16.54
N TYR A 562 -48.97 -40.84 -16.39
CA TYR A 562 -47.57 -41.28 -16.35
C TYR A 562 -47.05 -41.66 -17.74
N VAL A 563 -47.07 -40.71 -18.66
CA VAL A 563 -46.48 -40.82 -19.99
C VAL A 563 -45.50 -39.66 -20.17
N VAL A 564 -44.29 -39.97 -20.58
CA VAL A 564 -43.25 -38.96 -20.80
C VAL A 564 -43.63 -38.11 -22.01
N GLY A 565 -43.77 -36.82 -21.77
CA GLY A 565 -43.98 -35.81 -22.81
C GLY A 565 -42.68 -35.26 -23.39
N GLU A 566 -42.80 -34.17 -24.13
CA GLU A 566 -41.66 -33.41 -24.66
C GLU A 566 -41.24 -32.33 -23.67
N VAL A 567 -39.93 -32.13 -23.52
CA VAL A 567 -39.38 -31.00 -22.71
C VAL A 567 -38.87 -29.95 -23.68
N VAL A 568 -39.36 -28.73 -23.52
CA VAL A 568 -38.96 -27.57 -24.32
C VAL A 568 -38.21 -26.58 -23.45
N GLU A 569 -36.99 -26.24 -23.83
CA GLU A 569 -36.20 -25.16 -23.18
C GLU A 569 -36.70 -23.80 -23.71
N LEU A 570 -36.82 -22.82 -22.81
CA LEU A 570 -37.33 -21.47 -23.11
C LEU A 570 -36.25 -20.41 -23.24
N ASP A 571 -35.03 -20.70 -22.77
CA ASP A 571 -33.87 -19.80 -22.73
C ASP A 571 -32.55 -20.51 -23.07
#